data_9a900a7a6ef18ffe455659b3b49b9758
#
_entry.id   9a900a7a6ef18ffe455659b3b49b9758
#
_cell.length_a   1.000
_cell.length_b   1.000
_cell.length_c   1.000
_cell.angle_alpha   90.00
_cell.angle_beta   90.00
_cell.angle_gamma   90.00
#
_symmetry.space_group_name_H-M   'P 1'
#
loop_
_entity.id
_entity.type
_entity.pdbx_description
1 polymer ?
#
loop_
_entity_poly.entity_id
_entity_poly.type
_entity_poly.pdbx_seq_one_letter_code
_entity_poly.pdbx_strand_id
1 'polypeptide(L)'
;MSAVFAQSPQSSFTDIELTAAHTGQDALLPPAALALLASLHRLVEPQRQARLAARKERQAFFDAGGLPDFREDTRAIREGDWKVAPIPTALLDRRVEITGPVDPKMVINALNSGAKVFMADFEDSASPTWGNLRIGQQSLVGAVDGTLAFTAGDFNGQPGKHYTLKPFEEQAVLIVRPRGWHLDEKHVRIDGTPIAGGLFDLAVFAFHNAKALAAKGRGPYFYLAKLESSEEAR
;
A
#
# COMPACT_ATOMS: atom_id res chain seq x y z
N MET A 1 18.35 6.34 33.95
CA MET A 1 18.34 5.15 33.06
C MET A 1 18.65 5.62 31.66
N SER A 2 19.90 5.44 31.23
CA SER A 2 20.39 5.88 29.90
C SER A 2 19.92 4.89 28.84
N ALA A 3 19.11 5.35 27.89
CA ALA A 3 18.75 4.57 26.74
C ALA A 3 19.97 4.38 25.82
N VAL A 4 20.44 3.16 25.72
CA VAL A 4 21.45 2.76 24.74
C VAL A 4 20.76 2.74 23.38
N PHE A 5 20.97 3.79 22.58
CA PHE A 5 20.67 3.73 21.14
C PHE A 5 21.69 2.76 20.51
N ALA A 6 21.22 1.54 20.21
CA ALA A 6 21.98 0.60 19.43
C ALA A 6 22.27 1.22 18.05
N GLN A 7 23.53 1.23 17.66
CA GLN A 7 23.96 1.64 16.32
C GLN A 7 23.25 0.75 15.30
N SER A 8 22.53 1.37 14.35
CA SER A 8 21.93 0.68 13.22
C SER A 8 23.03 -0.03 12.43
N PRO A 9 22.89 -1.32 12.10
CA PRO A 9 23.84 -1.97 11.22
C PRO A 9 23.84 -1.24 9.88
N GLN A 10 25.02 -0.86 9.40
CA GLN A 10 25.22 -0.38 8.04
C GLN A 10 24.89 -1.54 7.10
N SER A 11 23.65 -1.57 6.58
CA SER A 11 23.27 -2.54 5.56
C SER A 11 24.00 -2.19 4.27
N SER A 12 24.86 -3.08 3.82
CA SER A 12 25.46 -2.99 2.51
C SER A 12 24.36 -2.98 1.45
N PHE A 13 24.34 -1.99 0.55
CA PHE A 13 23.40 -1.86 -0.56
C PHE A 13 23.55 -2.97 -1.63
N THR A 14 24.45 -3.94 -1.43
CA THR A 14 24.91 -4.89 -2.43
C THR A 14 23.92 -6.01 -2.76
N ASP A 15 22.82 -6.13 -2.02
CA ASP A 15 21.94 -7.29 -2.14
C ASP A 15 20.52 -6.96 -2.65
N ILE A 16 20.36 -5.79 -3.32
CA ILE A 16 19.10 -5.38 -3.94
C ILE A 16 19.22 -5.47 -5.47
N GLU A 17 18.39 -6.29 -6.08
CA GLU A 17 18.33 -6.46 -7.51
C GLU A 17 17.00 -5.93 -8.06
N LEU A 18 17.06 -5.04 -9.06
CA LEU A 18 15.91 -4.61 -9.85
C LEU A 18 15.96 -5.35 -11.18
N THR A 19 15.05 -6.30 -11.40
CA THR A 19 15.05 -7.19 -12.58
C THR A 19 14.43 -6.55 -13.81
N ALA A 20 13.81 -5.36 -13.67
CA ALA A 20 13.27 -4.60 -14.79
C ALA A 20 13.64 -3.13 -14.64
N ALA A 21 14.18 -2.55 -15.72
CA ALA A 21 14.53 -1.13 -15.78
C ALA A 21 13.47 -0.36 -16.58
N HIS A 22 13.13 0.84 -16.09
CA HIS A 22 12.27 1.79 -16.80
C HIS A 22 12.74 3.23 -16.54
N THR A 23 12.52 4.12 -17.51
CA THR A 23 12.80 5.55 -17.36
C THR A 23 12.05 6.11 -16.14
N GLY A 24 12.74 6.86 -15.29
CA GLY A 24 12.17 7.51 -14.11
C GLY A 24 12.06 6.60 -12.86
N GLN A 25 12.60 5.37 -12.88
CA GLN A 25 12.58 4.53 -11.67
C GLN A 25 13.47 5.10 -10.56
N ASP A 26 14.57 5.78 -10.90
CA ASP A 26 15.49 6.36 -9.91
C ASP A 26 14.82 7.41 -9.03
N ALA A 27 13.87 8.19 -9.59
CA ALA A 27 13.08 9.14 -8.82
C ALA A 27 12.11 8.45 -7.85
N LEU A 28 11.55 7.31 -8.24
CA LEU A 28 10.64 6.54 -7.40
C LEU A 28 11.37 5.68 -6.36
N LEU A 29 12.52 5.13 -6.74
CA LEU A 29 13.33 4.21 -5.93
C LEU A 29 14.73 4.79 -5.67
N PRO A 30 14.84 5.98 -5.04
CA PRO A 30 16.15 6.51 -4.66
C PRO A 30 16.84 5.59 -3.65
N PRO A 31 18.17 5.70 -3.45
CA PRO A 31 18.89 4.82 -2.53
C PRO A 31 18.27 4.70 -1.13
N ALA A 32 17.69 5.78 -0.60
CA ALA A 32 17.03 5.77 0.70
C ALA A 32 15.74 4.93 0.71
N ALA A 33 14.94 4.95 -0.38
CA ALA A 33 13.76 4.09 -0.50
C ALA A 33 14.16 2.62 -0.63
N LEU A 34 15.19 2.31 -1.41
CA LEU A 34 15.73 0.95 -1.52
C LEU A 34 16.24 0.44 -0.17
N ALA A 35 16.95 1.27 0.59
CA ALA A 35 17.42 0.91 1.94
C ALA A 35 16.25 0.61 2.89
N LEU A 36 15.17 1.41 2.82
CA LEU A 36 13.95 1.16 3.58
C LEU A 36 13.33 -0.18 3.20
N LEU A 37 13.17 -0.46 1.91
CA LEU A 37 12.62 -1.73 1.41
C LEU A 37 13.44 -2.92 1.89
N ALA A 38 14.78 -2.85 1.80
CA ALA A 38 15.65 -3.93 2.28
C ALA A 38 15.54 -4.16 3.79
N SER A 39 15.49 -3.08 4.57
CA SER A 39 15.34 -3.17 6.02
C SER A 39 14.00 -3.80 6.41
N LEU A 40 12.92 -3.39 5.77
CA LEU A 40 11.58 -3.94 6.01
C LEU A 40 11.47 -5.39 5.55
N HIS A 41 12.00 -5.74 4.39
CA HIS A 41 12.02 -7.13 3.91
C HIS A 41 12.71 -8.07 4.91
N ARG A 42 13.93 -7.73 5.32
CA ARG A 42 14.70 -8.53 6.28
C ARG A 42 13.99 -8.71 7.63
N LEU A 43 13.26 -7.68 8.06
CA LEU A 43 12.51 -7.72 9.32
C LEU A 43 11.23 -8.55 9.22
N VAL A 44 10.51 -8.46 8.09
CA VAL A 44 9.13 -8.94 7.97
C VAL A 44 9.04 -10.29 7.26
N GLU A 45 9.92 -10.55 6.27
CA GLU A 45 9.79 -11.73 5.39
C GLU A 45 9.74 -13.09 6.14
N PRO A 46 10.58 -13.34 7.16
CA PRO A 46 10.48 -14.59 7.90
C PRO A 46 9.11 -14.79 8.58
N GLN A 47 8.53 -13.73 9.12
CA GLN A 47 7.20 -13.76 9.73
C GLN A 47 6.11 -13.94 8.69
N ARG A 48 6.21 -13.24 7.54
CA ARG A 48 5.29 -13.40 6.42
C ARG A 48 5.25 -14.86 5.95
N GLN A 49 6.38 -15.49 5.74
CA GLN A 49 6.43 -16.90 5.32
C GLN A 49 5.79 -17.84 6.36
N ALA A 50 6.03 -17.60 7.65
CA ALA A 50 5.38 -18.34 8.72
C ALA A 50 3.85 -18.17 8.70
N ARG A 51 3.32 -16.95 8.42
CA ARG A 51 1.86 -16.72 8.31
C ARG A 51 1.27 -17.40 7.08
N LEU A 52 1.95 -17.38 5.94
CA LEU A 52 1.51 -18.08 4.73
C LEU A 52 1.51 -19.62 4.93
N ALA A 53 2.46 -20.16 5.68
CA ALA A 53 2.44 -21.57 6.06
C ALA A 53 1.25 -21.88 6.98
N ALA A 54 0.98 -21.04 7.98
CA ALA A 54 -0.17 -21.20 8.88
C ALA A 54 -1.52 -21.18 8.16
N ARG A 55 -1.66 -20.43 7.05
CA ARG A 55 -2.87 -20.50 6.20
C ARG A 55 -3.10 -21.90 5.63
N LYS A 56 -2.03 -22.57 5.19
CA LYS A 56 -2.12 -23.94 4.65
C LYS A 56 -2.55 -24.95 5.72
N GLU A 57 -2.01 -24.82 6.91
CA GLU A 57 -2.40 -25.65 8.07
C GLU A 57 -3.87 -25.45 8.42
N ARG A 58 -4.32 -24.18 8.45
CA ARG A 58 -5.71 -23.84 8.71
C ARG A 58 -6.65 -24.38 7.61
N GLN A 59 -6.25 -24.29 6.35
CA GLN A 59 -7.02 -24.86 5.24
C GLN A 59 -7.16 -26.38 5.40
N ALA A 60 -6.07 -27.09 5.71
CA ALA A 60 -6.10 -28.52 5.94
C ALA A 60 -7.04 -28.91 7.11
N PHE A 61 -7.10 -28.11 8.17
CA PHE A 61 -8.07 -28.28 9.25
C PHE A 61 -9.52 -28.16 8.76
N PHE A 62 -9.83 -27.18 7.92
CA PHE A 62 -11.18 -27.04 7.34
C PHE A 62 -11.52 -28.17 6.35
N ASP A 63 -10.57 -28.60 5.52
CA ASP A 63 -10.74 -29.69 4.58
C ASP A 63 -11.03 -31.02 5.31
N ALA A 64 -10.52 -31.18 6.54
CA ALA A 64 -10.82 -32.30 7.42
C ALA A 64 -12.17 -32.18 8.16
N GLY A 65 -12.99 -31.15 7.87
CA GLY A 65 -14.29 -30.92 8.49
C GLY A 65 -14.27 -30.04 9.74
N GLY A 66 -13.13 -29.41 10.05
CA GLY A 66 -13.03 -28.42 11.13
C GLY A 66 -13.86 -27.18 10.80
N LEU A 67 -14.39 -26.50 11.83
CA LEU A 67 -15.16 -25.27 11.68
C LEU A 67 -14.43 -24.10 12.33
N PRO A 68 -14.58 -22.88 11.78
CA PRO A 68 -14.04 -21.68 12.42
C PRO A 68 -14.72 -21.45 13.76
N ASP A 69 -13.94 -21.07 14.75
CA ASP A 69 -14.42 -20.68 16.08
C ASP A 69 -13.60 -19.50 16.60
N PHE A 70 -14.09 -18.88 17.68
CA PHE A 70 -13.34 -17.85 18.36
C PHE A 70 -12.13 -18.43 19.08
N ARG A 71 -11.02 -17.72 18.99
CA ARG A 71 -9.78 -18.12 19.67
C ARG A 71 -9.90 -17.95 21.17
N GLU A 72 -9.51 -18.97 21.92
CA GLU A 72 -9.57 -18.95 23.39
C GLU A 72 -8.59 -17.92 24.00
N ASP A 73 -7.40 -17.80 23.41
CA ASP A 73 -6.37 -16.85 23.86
C ASP A 73 -6.77 -15.37 23.70
N THR A 74 -7.81 -15.08 22.91
CA THR A 74 -8.38 -13.72 22.75
C THR A 74 -9.64 -13.48 23.59
N ARG A 75 -10.09 -14.43 24.41
CA ARG A 75 -11.32 -14.32 25.19
C ARG A 75 -11.31 -13.08 26.08
N ALA A 76 -10.26 -12.86 26.83
CA ALA A 76 -10.13 -11.72 27.73
C ALA A 76 -10.23 -10.35 27.00
N ILE A 77 -9.78 -10.30 25.75
CA ILE A 77 -9.92 -9.10 24.91
C ILE A 77 -11.38 -8.94 24.49
N ARG A 78 -12.03 -10.02 24.00
CA ARG A 78 -13.43 -9.95 23.52
C ARG A 78 -14.42 -9.61 24.63
N GLU A 79 -14.17 -10.12 25.84
CA GLU A 79 -15.03 -9.91 27.02
C GLU A 79 -14.64 -8.67 27.82
N GLY A 80 -13.51 -8.02 27.47
CA GLY A 80 -13.00 -6.83 28.16
C GLY A 80 -13.73 -5.55 27.76
N ASP A 81 -13.65 -4.54 28.59
CA ASP A 81 -14.18 -3.18 28.34
C ASP A 81 -13.16 -2.35 27.54
N TRP A 82 -12.94 -2.72 26.29
CA TRP A 82 -12.07 -1.98 25.38
C TRP A 82 -12.87 -1.18 24.36
N LYS A 83 -12.26 -0.13 23.83
CA LYS A 83 -12.83 0.69 22.74
C LYS A 83 -11.77 0.96 21.70
N VAL A 84 -12.21 1.04 20.44
CA VAL A 84 -11.33 1.47 19.35
C VAL A 84 -10.88 2.92 19.54
N ALA A 85 -9.71 3.27 19.02
CA ALA A 85 -9.25 4.65 18.99
C ALA A 85 -10.24 5.54 18.20
N PRO A 86 -10.31 6.85 18.49
CA PRO A 86 -11.12 7.77 17.72
C PRO A 86 -10.79 7.71 16.21
N ILE A 87 -11.82 7.77 15.39
CA ILE A 87 -11.65 7.83 13.94
C ILE A 87 -10.99 9.17 13.57
N PRO A 88 -9.96 9.18 12.70
CA PRO A 88 -9.37 10.40 12.20
C PRO A 88 -10.43 11.32 11.56
N THR A 89 -10.33 12.62 11.80
CA THR A 89 -11.33 13.61 11.36
C THR A 89 -11.63 13.51 9.86
N ALA A 90 -10.62 13.29 9.04
CA ALA A 90 -10.79 13.14 7.59
C ALA A 90 -11.63 11.91 7.18
N LEU A 91 -11.79 10.92 8.05
CA LEU A 91 -12.53 9.68 7.78
C LEU A 91 -13.86 9.58 8.54
N LEU A 92 -14.34 10.66 9.16
CA LEU A 92 -15.62 10.66 9.88
C LEU A 92 -16.84 10.45 8.95
N ASP A 93 -16.74 10.86 7.70
CA ASP A 93 -17.76 10.61 6.68
C ASP A 93 -17.20 9.69 5.59
N ARG A 94 -17.61 8.43 5.61
CA ARG A 94 -17.23 7.39 4.66
C ARG A 94 -18.43 6.75 3.97
N ARG A 95 -19.56 7.45 3.93
CA ARG A 95 -20.81 6.89 3.40
C ARG A 95 -20.76 6.50 1.92
N VAL A 96 -19.88 7.15 1.14
CA VAL A 96 -19.61 6.78 -0.25
C VAL A 96 -18.11 6.69 -0.44
N GLU A 97 -17.64 5.49 -0.73
CA GLU A 97 -16.26 5.18 -1.10
C GLU A 97 -16.23 4.65 -2.53
N ILE A 98 -15.28 5.13 -3.33
CA ILE A 98 -15.04 4.64 -4.67
C ILE A 98 -13.71 3.90 -4.70
N THR A 99 -13.65 2.79 -5.39
CA THR A 99 -12.43 2.00 -5.62
C THR A 99 -12.06 2.07 -7.09
N GLY A 100 -10.80 2.15 -7.40
CA GLY A 100 -10.33 2.11 -8.77
C GLY A 100 -8.82 1.93 -8.90
N PRO A 101 -8.35 1.64 -10.12
CA PRO A 101 -6.94 1.44 -10.41
C PRO A 101 -6.13 2.72 -10.22
N VAL A 102 -4.82 2.54 -10.17
CA VAL A 102 -3.85 3.61 -9.86
C VAL A 102 -3.30 4.33 -11.10
N ASP A 103 -3.91 4.14 -12.29
CA ASP A 103 -3.51 4.90 -13.47
C ASP A 103 -3.87 6.40 -13.36
N PRO A 104 -3.12 7.29 -14.03
CA PRO A 104 -3.26 8.74 -13.83
C PRO A 104 -4.68 9.26 -14.03
N LYS A 105 -5.34 8.82 -15.11
CA LYS A 105 -6.70 9.27 -15.46
C LYS A 105 -7.71 8.85 -14.41
N MET A 106 -7.65 7.59 -13.97
CA MET A 106 -8.58 7.05 -12.98
C MET A 106 -8.36 7.67 -11.61
N VAL A 107 -7.12 7.89 -11.20
CA VAL A 107 -6.79 8.59 -9.94
C VAL A 107 -7.40 9.99 -9.93
N ILE A 108 -7.23 10.78 -11.01
CA ILE A 108 -7.81 12.14 -11.12
C ILE A 108 -9.34 12.06 -11.04
N ASN A 109 -9.96 11.18 -11.82
CA ASN A 109 -11.42 11.06 -11.86
C ASN A 109 -11.99 10.63 -10.50
N ALA A 110 -11.35 9.69 -9.82
CA ALA A 110 -11.81 9.19 -8.52
C ALA A 110 -11.67 10.26 -7.43
N LEU A 111 -10.53 10.96 -7.37
CA LEU A 111 -10.33 12.06 -6.42
C LEU A 111 -11.32 13.21 -6.65
N ASN A 112 -11.69 13.46 -7.90
CA ASN A 112 -12.60 14.52 -8.30
C ASN A 112 -14.10 14.13 -8.28
N SER A 113 -14.43 12.86 -7.99
CA SER A 113 -15.76 12.29 -8.19
C SER A 113 -16.85 12.87 -7.28
N GLY A 114 -16.47 13.46 -6.14
CA GLY A 114 -17.39 13.87 -5.08
C GLY A 114 -17.68 12.75 -4.06
N ALA A 115 -17.15 11.53 -4.24
CA ALA A 115 -17.13 10.53 -3.19
C ALA A 115 -16.33 11.05 -1.98
N LYS A 116 -16.64 10.53 -0.79
CA LYS A 116 -15.93 10.93 0.42
C LYS A 116 -14.54 10.33 0.51
N VAL A 117 -14.37 9.11 0.00
CA VAL A 117 -13.13 8.38 0.02
C VAL A 117 -12.85 7.77 -1.35
N PHE A 118 -11.62 7.79 -1.77
CA PHE A 118 -11.09 7.03 -2.89
C PHE A 118 -10.08 5.99 -2.39
N MET A 119 -10.37 4.71 -2.63
CA MET A 119 -9.45 3.62 -2.40
C MET A 119 -8.65 3.34 -3.69
N ALA A 120 -7.41 3.83 -3.71
CA ALA A 120 -6.45 3.56 -4.79
C ALA A 120 -5.93 2.14 -4.65
N ASP A 121 -6.20 1.30 -5.64
CA ASP A 121 -6.13 -0.14 -5.50
C ASP A 121 -5.03 -0.77 -6.33
N PHE A 122 -3.96 -1.23 -5.67
CA PHE A 122 -2.90 -2.05 -6.26
C PHE A 122 -3.23 -3.55 -6.26
N GLU A 123 -4.25 -3.97 -5.49
CA GLU A 123 -4.58 -5.37 -5.28
C GLU A 123 -5.43 -5.95 -6.43
N ASP A 124 -6.70 -5.56 -6.52
CA ASP A 124 -7.66 -6.20 -7.43
C ASP A 124 -7.90 -5.40 -8.72
N SER A 125 -7.67 -4.09 -8.72
CA SER A 125 -8.00 -3.21 -9.85
C SER A 125 -6.81 -2.92 -10.76
N ALA A 126 -5.61 -3.35 -10.42
CA ALA A 126 -4.40 -3.10 -11.19
C ALA A 126 -3.74 -4.41 -11.65
N SER A 127 -3.44 -4.52 -12.96
CA SER A 127 -2.57 -5.60 -13.42
C SER A 127 -1.14 -5.36 -12.89
N PRO A 128 -0.52 -6.32 -12.17
CA PRO A 128 0.73 -6.11 -11.45
C PRO A 128 1.97 -6.18 -12.36
N THR A 129 1.91 -5.50 -13.51
CA THR A 129 3.10 -5.30 -14.33
C THR A 129 3.98 -4.23 -13.70
N TRP A 130 5.30 -4.33 -13.89
CA TRP A 130 6.23 -3.32 -13.36
C TRP A 130 5.89 -1.90 -13.82
N GLY A 131 5.48 -1.75 -15.09
CA GLY A 131 5.03 -0.46 -15.63
C GLY A 131 3.84 0.11 -14.86
N ASN A 132 2.80 -0.68 -14.64
CA ASN A 132 1.59 -0.24 -13.95
C ASN A 132 1.85 0.11 -12.48
N LEU A 133 2.63 -0.72 -11.77
CA LEU A 133 2.99 -0.47 -10.38
C LEU A 133 3.76 0.85 -10.24
N ARG A 134 4.73 1.07 -11.11
CA ARG A 134 5.54 2.29 -11.11
C ARG A 134 4.72 3.52 -11.47
N ILE A 135 3.92 3.46 -12.54
CA ILE A 135 3.02 4.54 -12.94
C ILE A 135 2.02 4.83 -11.82
N GLY A 136 1.49 3.80 -11.18
CA GLY A 136 0.57 3.93 -10.05
C GLY A 136 1.19 4.69 -8.88
N GLN A 137 2.38 4.31 -8.44
CA GLN A 137 3.08 5.02 -7.37
C GLN A 137 3.37 6.48 -7.75
N GLN A 138 3.84 6.73 -8.97
CA GLN A 138 4.07 8.10 -9.47
C GLN A 138 2.78 8.92 -9.53
N SER A 139 1.65 8.31 -9.94
CA SER A 139 0.34 8.97 -9.95
C SER A 139 -0.08 9.40 -8.56
N LEU A 140 0.13 8.54 -7.56
CA LEU A 140 -0.21 8.89 -6.17
C LEU A 140 0.71 9.97 -5.59
N VAL A 141 2.01 9.97 -5.94
CA VAL A 141 2.92 11.08 -5.59
C VAL A 141 2.40 12.39 -6.18
N GLY A 142 2.14 12.41 -7.49
CA GLY A 142 1.61 13.62 -8.14
C GLY A 142 0.24 14.04 -7.63
N ALA A 143 -0.60 13.09 -7.19
CA ALA A 143 -1.90 13.40 -6.58
C ALA A 143 -1.74 14.09 -5.22
N VAL A 144 -0.83 13.59 -4.37
CA VAL A 144 -0.56 14.19 -3.05
C VAL A 144 0.10 15.56 -3.17
N ASP A 145 1.00 15.73 -4.15
CA ASP A 145 1.67 17.00 -4.44
C ASP A 145 0.78 18.00 -5.19
N GLY A 146 -0.36 17.56 -5.74
CA GLY A 146 -1.26 18.39 -6.53
C GLY A 146 -0.78 18.63 -7.96
N THR A 147 0.19 17.88 -8.45
CA THR A 147 0.79 18.05 -9.79
C THR A 147 0.28 17.06 -10.83
N LEU A 148 -0.52 16.07 -10.40
CA LEU A 148 -1.02 15.04 -11.32
C LEU A 148 -1.95 15.63 -12.38
N ALA A 149 -1.57 15.45 -13.64
CA ALA A 149 -2.39 15.78 -14.80
C ALA A 149 -2.28 14.66 -15.85
N PHE A 150 -3.29 14.53 -16.69
CA PHE A 150 -3.32 13.54 -17.75
C PHE A 150 -4.01 14.12 -18.99
N THR A 151 -3.41 13.93 -20.17
CA THR A 151 -4.07 14.26 -21.44
C THR A 151 -4.28 12.97 -22.22
N ALA A 152 -5.52 12.67 -22.56
CA ALA A 152 -5.85 11.55 -23.42
C ALA A 152 -5.27 11.78 -24.83
N GLY A 153 -4.96 10.70 -25.56
CA GLY A 153 -4.60 10.81 -26.96
C GLY A 153 -5.75 11.34 -27.82
N ASP A 154 -5.43 11.89 -28.98
CA ASP A 154 -6.41 12.36 -29.94
C ASP A 154 -7.32 11.21 -30.40
N PHE A 155 -8.59 11.50 -30.57
CA PHE A 155 -9.59 10.54 -31.01
C PHE A 155 -10.46 11.13 -32.12
N ASN A 156 -10.55 10.46 -33.27
CA ASN A 156 -11.32 10.92 -34.44
C ASN A 156 -11.03 12.37 -34.87
N GLY A 157 -9.74 12.77 -34.83
CA GLY A 157 -9.32 14.11 -35.24
C GLY A 157 -9.66 15.22 -34.24
N GLN A 158 -10.16 14.87 -33.04
CA GLN A 158 -10.38 15.81 -31.95
C GLN A 158 -9.25 15.70 -30.92
N PRO A 159 -8.78 16.84 -30.36
CA PRO A 159 -7.79 16.83 -29.30
C PRO A 159 -8.27 16.03 -28.11
N GLY A 160 -7.37 15.25 -27.52
CA GLY A 160 -7.67 14.46 -26.32
C GLY A 160 -8.02 15.34 -25.12
N LYS A 161 -8.95 14.83 -24.31
CA LYS A 161 -9.40 15.54 -23.10
C LYS A 161 -8.26 15.65 -22.08
N HIS A 162 -8.07 16.84 -21.55
CA HIS A 162 -7.14 17.12 -20.45
C HIS A 162 -7.84 16.97 -19.10
N TYR A 163 -7.20 16.28 -18.15
CA TYR A 163 -7.67 15.98 -16.81
C TYR A 163 -6.71 16.59 -15.80
N THR A 164 -7.23 17.28 -14.80
CA THR A 164 -6.48 17.86 -13.70
C THR A 164 -7.21 17.61 -12.38
N LEU A 165 -6.49 17.73 -11.28
CA LEU A 165 -7.06 17.64 -9.94
C LEU A 165 -7.85 18.90 -9.59
N LYS A 166 -8.92 18.73 -8.83
CA LYS A 166 -9.58 19.83 -8.09
C LYS A 166 -8.69 20.30 -6.93
N PRO A 167 -9.01 21.46 -6.30
CA PRO A 167 -8.38 21.84 -5.04
C PRO A 167 -8.40 20.69 -4.03
N PHE A 168 -7.32 20.55 -3.26
CA PHE A 168 -7.11 19.38 -2.38
C PHE A 168 -8.29 19.16 -1.40
N GLU A 169 -8.89 20.22 -0.91
CA GLU A 169 -10.01 20.20 0.04
C GLU A 169 -11.30 19.64 -0.58
N GLU A 170 -11.44 19.72 -1.89
CA GLU A 170 -12.60 19.23 -2.65
C GLU A 170 -12.43 17.77 -3.12
N GLN A 171 -11.23 17.22 -2.97
CA GLN A 171 -10.94 15.86 -3.39
C GLN A 171 -11.43 14.84 -2.35
N ALA A 172 -11.77 13.64 -2.82
CA ALA A 172 -11.96 12.48 -1.96
C ALA A 172 -10.72 12.23 -1.08
N VAL A 173 -10.91 11.69 0.12
CA VAL A 173 -9.79 11.26 0.97
C VAL A 173 -9.15 10.02 0.36
N LEU A 174 -7.84 10.07 0.17
CA LEU A 174 -7.08 8.95 -0.39
C LEU A 174 -6.82 7.87 0.66
N ILE A 175 -7.23 6.65 0.36
CA ILE A 175 -6.80 5.42 1.04
C ILE A 175 -6.08 4.56 0.00
N VAL A 176 -4.99 3.90 0.37
CA VAL A 176 -4.27 2.99 -0.54
C VAL A 176 -4.48 1.56 -0.11
N ARG A 177 -4.86 0.70 -1.06
CA ARG A 177 -4.94 -0.75 -0.86
C ARG A 177 -3.69 -1.41 -1.46
N PRO A 178 -2.68 -1.73 -0.65
CA PRO A 178 -1.53 -2.50 -1.10
C PRO A 178 -1.94 -3.94 -1.39
N ARG A 179 -1.14 -4.65 -2.18
CA ARG A 179 -1.34 -6.09 -2.46
C ARG A 179 -1.30 -6.93 -1.17
N GLY A 180 -2.05 -8.02 -1.18
CA GLY A 180 -2.08 -8.96 -0.05
C GLY A 180 -0.76 -9.68 0.18
N TRP A 181 -0.57 -10.22 1.40
CA TRP A 181 0.66 -10.92 1.82
C TRP A 181 1.04 -12.13 0.96
N HIS A 182 0.10 -12.70 0.21
CA HIS A 182 0.33 -13.87 -0.66
C HIS A 182 0.99 -13.52 -2.00
N LEU A 183 1.09 -12.24 -2.35
CA LEU A 183 1.66 -11.78 -3.62
C LEU A 183 3.09 -11.28 -3.45
N ASP A 184 3.95 -11.64 -4.41
CA ASP A 184 5.33 -11.19 -4.49
C ASP A 184 5.49 -10.08 -5.53
N GLU A 185 6.43 -9.15 -5.27
CA GLU A 185 6.93 -8.22 -6.27
C GLU A 185 8.23 -8.78 -6.86
N LYS A 186 8.07 -9.49 -7.96
CA LYS A 186 9.19 -10.23 -8.60
C LYS A 186 10.29 -9.35 -9.18
N HIS A 187 9.99 -8.06 -9.45
CA HIS A 187 10.93 -7.14 -10.06
C HIS A 187 11.87 -6.48 -9.04
N VAL A 188 11.62 -6.66 -7.74
CA VAL A 188 12.49 -6.20 -6.66
C VAL A 188 12.87 -7.40 -5.82
N ARG A 189 14.14 -7.78 -5.87
CA ARG A 189 14.69 -8.89 -5.11
C ARG A 189 15.65 -8.35 -4.05
N ILE A 190 15.58 -8.90 -2.87
CA ILE A 190 16.44 -8.55 -1.74
C ILE A 190 16.98 -9.86 -1.19
N ASP A 191 18.29 -9.94 -1.02
CA ASP A 191 18.99 -11.15 -0.58
C ASP A 191 18.59 -12.39 -1.43
N GLY A 192 18.39 -12.16 -2.75
CA GLY A 192 18.04 -13.22 -3.70
C GLY A 192 16.57 -13.62 -3.73
N THR A 193 15.70 -13.05 -2.88
CA THR A 193 14.25 -13.39 -2.85
C THR A 193 13.38 -12.19 -3.25
N PRO A 194 12.22 -12.40 -3.92
CA PRO A 194 11.28 -11.32 -4.21
C PRO A 194 10.75 -10.70 -2.92
N ILE A 195 10.59 -9.37 -2.89
CA ILE A 195 9.91 -8.70 -1.78
C ILE A 195 8.40 -8.97 -1.82
N ALA A 196 7.74 -9.02 -0.65
CA ALA A 196 6.28 -9.04 -0.60
C ALA A 196 5.68 -7.83 -1.35
N GLY A 197 4.71 -8.09 -2.24
CA GLY A 197 4.06 -7.04 -3.04
C GLY A 197 3.44 -5.96 -2.19
N GLY A 198 2.71 -6.36 -1.14
CA GLY A 198 2.09 -5.40 -0.22
C GLY A 198 3.09 -4.55 0.54
N LEU A 199 4.25 -5.11 0.91
CA LEU A 199 5.30 -4.37 1.58
C LEU A 199 5.95 -3.34 0.64
N PHE A 200 6.16 -3.71 -0.62
CA PHE A 200 6.63 -2.79 -1.65
C PHE A 200 5.64 -1.63 -1.84
N ASP A 201 4.36 -1.93 -2.07
CA ASP A 201 3.33 -0.93 -2.34
C ASP A 201 3.19 0.06 -1.18
N LEU A 202 3.11 -0.46 0.05
CA LEU A 202 2.97 0.34 1.26
C LEU A 202 4.20 1.21 1.52
N ALA A 203 5.39 0.61 1.44
CA ALA A 203 6.62 1.30 1.82
C ALA A 203 6.99 2.40 0.81
N VAL A 204 6.83 2.15 -0.50
CA VAL A 204 7.09 3.17 -1.53
C VAL A 204 6.11 4.33 -1.40
N PHE A 205 4.80 4.03 -1.25
CA PHE A 205 3.81 5.07 -1.03
C PHE A 205 4.10 5.89 0.23
N ALA A 206 4.37 5.24 1.36
CA ALA A 206 4.64 5.92 2.63
C ALA A 206 5.92 6.76 2.56
N PHE A 207 6.98 6.24 1.94
CA PHE A 207 8.25 6.95 1.79
C PHE A 207 8.08 8.33 1.13
N HIS A 208 7.31 8.38 0.05
CA HIS A 208 7.10 9.61 -0.70
C HIS A 208 6.03 10.52 -0.09
N ASN A 209 4.97 9.97 0.48
CA ASN A 209 3.72 10.72 0.72
C ASN A 209 3.39 10.94 2.20
N ALA A 210 3.93 10.13 3.14
CA ALA A 210 3.47 10.13 4.52
C ALA A 210 3.59 11.50 5.21
N LYS A 211 4.71 12.18 5.04
CA LYS A 211 4.94 13.51 5.64
C LYS A 211 3.98 14.57 5.10
N ALA A 212 3.77 14.59 3.78
CA ALA A 212 2.88 15.55 3.14
C ALA A 212 1.42 15.32 3.54
N LEU A 213 0.96 14.07 3.56
CA LEU A 213 -0.38 13.71 3.98
C LEU A 213 -0.63 14.00 5.47
N ALA A 214 0.34 13.70 6.33
CA ALA A 214 0.26 14.02 7.76
C ALA A 214 0.16 15.55 7.99
N ALA A 215 0.98 16.34 7.29
CA ALA A 215 0.93 17.80 7.37
C ALA A 215 -0.42 18.37 6.90
N LYS A 216 -1.08 17.72 5.95
CA LYS A 216 -2.42 18.06 5.44
C LYS A 216 -3.56 17.49 6.30
N GLY A 217 -3.28 16.71 7.34
CA GLY A 217 -4.28 16.05 8.19
C GLY A 217 -5.14 14.99 7.48
N ARG A 218 -4.66 14.43 6.36
CA ARG A 218 -5.40 13.50 5.50
C ARG A 218 -4.67 12.18 5.22
N GLY A 219 -4.00 11.63 6.22
CA GLY A 219 -3.38 10.31 6.15
C GLY A 219 -1.91 10.28 6.59
N PRO A 220 -1.12 9.27 6.17
CA PRO A 220 -1.47 8.21 5.21
C PRO A 220 -2.47 7.19 5.78
N TYR A 221 -3.40 6.73 4.93
CA TYR A 221 -4.38 5.71 5.27
C TYR A 221 -4.22 4.50 4.35
N PHE A 222 -4.36 3.30 4.92
CA PHE A 222 -4.23 2.05 4.19
C PHE A 222 -5.44 1.14 4.41
N TYR A 223 -5.78 0.37 3.39
CA TYR A 223 -6.77 -0.69 3.44
C TYR A 223 -6.04 -2.03 3.25
N LEU A 224 -5.86 -2.79 4.34
CA LEU A 224 -5.15 -4.06 4.28
C LEU A 224 -6.02 -5.15 3.66
N ALA A 225 -5.52 -5.78 2.60
CA ALA A 225 -6.26 -6.75 1.81
C ALA A 225 -5.99 -8.20 2.23
N LYS A 226 -7.00 -9.07 2.06
CA LYS A 226 -6.88 -10.53 2.14
C LYS A 226 -6.23 -11.04 3.44
N LEU A 227 -6.52 -10.40 4.57
CA LEU A 227 -6.04 -10.85 5.88
C LEU A 227 -6.88 -12.03 6.38
N GLU A 228 -6.22 -13.08 6.86
CA GLU A 228 -6.87 -14.28 7.39
C GLU A 228 -6.68 -14.48 8.90
N SER A 229 -5.84 -13.65 9.53
CA SER A 229 -5.60 -13.71 10.98
C SER A 229 -5.24 -12.35 11.57
N SER A 230 -5.39 -12.22 12.89
CA SER A 230 -4.97 -11.02 13.63
C SER A 230 -3.45 -10.82 13.60
N GLU A 231 -2.69 -11.89 13.48
CA GLU A 231 -1.23 -11.86 13.37
C GLU A 231 -0.78 -11.27 12.03
N GLU A 232 -1.55 -11.47 10.97
CA GLU A 232 -1.27 -10.86 9.66
C GLU A 232 -1.57 -9.36 9.67
N ALA A 233 -2.52 -8.91 10.47
CA ALA A 233 -2.84 -7.50 10.61
C ALA A 233 -1.80 -6.72 11.43
N ARG A 234 -1.07 -7.40 12.32
CA ARG A 234 0.02 -6.81 13.14
C ARG A 234 1.31 -6.65 12.38
#